data_c7ea1978943eba2e3077094953a8544d
#
_entry.id   c7ea1978943eba2e3077094953a8544d
#
_cell.length_a   1.000
_cell.length_b   1.000
_cell.length_c   1.000
_cell.angle_alpha   90.00
_cell.angle_beta   90.00
_cell.angle_gamma   90.00
#
_symmetry.space_group_name_H-M   'P 1'
#
loop_
_entity.id
_entity.type
_entity.pdbx_description
1 polymer ?
#
loop_
_entity_poly.entity_id
_entity_poly.type
_entity_poly.pdbx_seq_one_letter_code
_entity_poly.pdbx_strand_id
1 'polypeptide(L)'
;MAGSMGTFNNVWYSFLSTPVYDPAKAPDYTPHPPFTFTGGLGLPPRSVGFAMAILGSIGITMQLFIYPLVNDRLGTVRSWRIFLYCFPFVYILAPLLSLIPSTTPPPSQKTGWPIWISITSLLFLQVVGKTFASPATTILINNCSPHPSVLGTIHGIGQTASSAARTVGPALGGFIYGLGLRNGVVGAVFWGLAIIASFSCVASNWVKEGNGHEIRLEGDDEAEAEAEAENRPLLRS
;
A
#
# COMPACT_ATOMS: atom_id res chain seq x y z
N MET A 1 -3.26 -7.15 2.66
CA MET A 1 -2.43 -6.15 1.93
C MET A 1 -3.26 -5.14 1.15
N ALA A 2 -4.08 -5.52 0.17
CA ALA A 2 -4.89 -4.58 -0.63
C ALA A 2 -5.80 -3.68 0.22
N GLY A 3 -6.43 -4.21 1.26
CA GLY A 3 -7.26 -3.45 2.19
C GLY A 3 -6.49 -2.41 3.00
N SER A 4 -5.31 -2.76 3.52
CA SER A 4 -4.49 -1.83 4.31
C SER A 4 -3.99 -0.66 3.47
N MET A 5 -3.63 -0.89 2.20
CA MET A 5 -3.25 0.19 1.28
C MET A 5 -4.43 1.13 0.98
N GLY A 6 -5.63 0.59 0.72
CA GLY A 6 -6.83 1.38 0.48
C GLY A 6 -7.23 2.20 1.70
N THR A 7 -7.19 1.59 2.88
CA THR A 7 -7.46 2.25 4.15
C THR A 7 -6.45 3.35 4.43
N PHE A 8 -5.15 3.09 4.26
CA PHE A 8 -4.12 4.10 4.42
C PHE A 8 -4.34 5.30 3.52
N ASN A 9 -4.59 5.10 2.23
CA ASN A 9 -4.81 6.22 1.31
C ASN A 9 -5.98 7.10 1.75
N ASN A 10 -7.11 6.51 2.16
CA ASN A 10 -8.28 7.24 2.63
C ASN A 10 -7.97 8.06 3.90
N VAL A 11 -7.37 7.40 4.90
CA VAL A 11 -7.00 8.06 6.16
C VAL A 11 -5.90 9.11 5.93
N TRP A 12 -4.97 8.87 5.01
CA TRP A 12 -3.92 9.79 4.64
C TRP A 12 -4.46 11.12 4.11
N TYR A 13 -5.45 11.08 3.18
CA TYR A 13 -6.12 12.30 2.71
C TYR A 13 -6.77 13.07 3.85
N SER A 14 -7.47 12.35 4.72
CA SER A 14 -8.11 12.95 5.90
C SER A 14 -7.08 13.57 6.83
N PHE A 15 -5.96 12.90 7.08
CA PHE A 15 -4.87 13.37 7.94
C PHE A 15 -4.20 14.63 7.39
N LEU A 16 -3.94 14.70 6.08
CA LEU A 16 -3.36 15.88 5.45
C LEU A 16 -4.27 17.10 5.58
N SER A 17 -5.59 16.92 5.48
CA SER A 17 -6.57 18.01 5.52
C SER A 17 -7.08 18.34 6.94
N THR A 18 -6.91 17.44 7.91
CA THR A 18 -7.31 17.68 9.29
C THR A 18 -6.57 18.90 9.86
N PRO A 19 -7.27 19.84 10.52
CA PRO A 19 -6.66 21.02 11.13
C PRO A 19 -5.53 20.66 12.10
N VAL A 20 -4.54 21.55 12.17
CA VAL A 20 -3.46 21.45 13.15
C VAL A 20 -4.05 21.61 14.56
N TYR A 21 -3.49 20.88 15.52
CA TYR A 21 -3.88 21.03 16.93
C TYR A 21 -3.66 22.47 17.40
N ASP A 22 -4.70 23.04 18.02
CA ASP A 22 -4.67 24.39 18.59
C ASP A 22 -4.83 24.30 20.12
N PRO A 23 -3.78 24.61 20.89
CA PRO A 23 -3.83 24.59 22.34
C PRO A 23 -4.88 25.53 22.92
N ALA A 24 -5.22 26.63 22.24
CA ALA A 24 -6.21 27.60 22.72
C ALA A 24 -7.64 27.04 22.70
N LYS A 25 -7.93 26.05 21.84
CA LYS A 25 -9.25 25.42 21.71
C LYS A 25 -9.44 24.20 22.59
N ALA A 26 -8.35 23.63 23.13
CA ALA A 26 -8.41 22.46 23.99
C ALA A 26 -7.39 22.61 25.14
N PRO A 27 -7.64 23.50 26.10
CA PRO A 27 -6.70 23.81 27.18
C PRO A 27 -6.48 22.64 28.14
N ASP A 28 -7.47 21.74 28.27
CA ASP A 28 -7.39 20.56 29.15
C ASP A 28 -6.64 19.39 28.54
N TYR A 29 -6.26 19.46 27.24
CA TYR A 29 -5.55 18.40 26.57
C TYR A 29 -4.05 18.70 26.52
N THR A 30 -3.25 17.82 27.14
CA THR A 30 -1.79 17.87 27.09
C THR A 30 -1.27 16.76 26.20
N PRO A 31 -0.67 17.08 25.02
CA PRO A 31 -0.08 16.06 24.17
C PRO A 31 1.17 15.44 24.83
N HIS A 32 1.22 14.11 24.84
CA HIS A 32 2.40 13.35 25.27
C HIS A 32 2.97 12.55 24.08
N PRO A 33 3.81 13.14 23.21
CA PRO A 33 4.46 12.45 22.13
C PRO A 33 5.31 11.26 22.65
N PRO A 34 5.43 10.18 21.89
CA PRO A 34 4.97 10.00 20.50
C PRO A 34 3.58 9.40 20.34
N PHE A 35 2.89 9.01 21.42
CA PHE A 35 1.66 8.22 21.33
C PHE A 35 0.38 9.04 21.46
N THR A 36 0.36 10.01 22.38
CA THR A 36 -0.83 10.84 22.61
C THR A 36 -0.62 12.22 21.99
N PHE A 37 -1.18 12.42 20.82
CA PHE A 37 -1.24 13.69 20.12
C PHE A 37 -2.44 13.69 19.17
N THR A 38 -2.90 14.88 18.80
CA THR A 38 -4.07 15.08 17.93
C THR A 38 -3.79 16.13 16.87
N GLY A 39 -4.68 16.20 15.87
CA GLY A 39 -4.53 17.09 14.73
C GLY A 39 -3.77 16.49 13.57
N GLY A 40 -3.91 17.13 12.42
CA GLY A 40 -3.23 16.79 11.17
C GLY A 40 -2.27 17.87 10.71
N LEU A 41 -2.11 18.02 9.39
CA LEU A 41 -1.24 19.03 8.80
C LEU A 41 -1.98 20.33 8.39
N GLY A 42 -3.32 20.29 8.33
CA GLY A 42 -4.13 21.46 7.99
C GLY A 42 -3.96 21.91 6.53
N LEU A 43 -3.51 21.03 5.64
CA LEU A 43 -3.22 21.40 4.26
C LEU A 43 -4.50 21.72 3.48
N PRO A 44 -4.53 22.82 2.70
CA PRO A 44 -5.65 23.12 1.83
C PRO A 44 -5.74 22.11 0.67
N PRO A 45 -6.93 21.96 0.03
CA PRO A 45 -7.14 20.99 -1.06
C PRO A 45 -6.12 21.08 -2.19
N ARG A 46 -5.66 22.30 -2.51
CA ARG A 46 -4.61 22.52 -3.52
C ARG A 46 -3.29 21.82 -3.15
N SER A 47 -2.88 21.94 -1.90
CA SER A 47 -1.62 21.33 -1.41
C SER A 47 -1.75 19.82 -1.29
N VAL A 48 -2.93 19.32 -0.89
CA VAL A 48 -3.23 17.88 -0.91
C VAL A 48 -3.17 17.34 -2.34
N GLY A 49 -3.78 18.04 -3.31
CA GLY A 49 -3.70 17.69 -4.73
C GLY A 49 -2.26 17.66 -5.24
N PHE A 50 -1.41 18.61 -4.83
CA PHE A 50 0.00 18.64 -5.18
C PHE A 50 0.77 17.44 -4.59
N ALA A 51 0.53 17.09 -3.34
CA ALA A 51 1.11 15.88 -2.73
C ALA A 51 0.70 14.60 -3.49
N MET A 52 -0.54 14.54 -3.99
CA MET A 52 -1.01 13.42 -4.82
C MET A 52 -0.37 13.39 -6.21
N ALA A 53 -0.11 14.54 -6.80
CA ALA A 53 0.61 14.64 -8.07
C ALA A 53 2.05 14.14 -7.91
N ILE A 54 2.73 14.47 -6.81
CA ILE A 54 4.06 13.94 -6.47
C ILE A 54 3.99 12.40 -6.37
N LEU A 55 3.03 11.86 -5.63
CA LEU A 55 2.84 10.41 -5.50
C LEU A 55 2.64 9.74 -6.85
N GLY A 56 1.79 10.29 -7.71
CA GLY A 56 1.54 9.77 -9.05
C GLY A 56 2.79 9.79 -9.93
N SER A 57 3.53 10.90 -9.94
CA SER A 57 4.76 11.06 -10.73
C SER A 57 5.84 10.06 -10.30
N ILE A 58 6.05 9.90 -8.99
CA ILE A 58 6.98 8.90 -8.46
C ILE A 58 6.53 7.49 -8.85
N GLY A 59 5.22 7.21 -8.75
CA GLY A 59 4.64 5.90 -9.09
C GLY A 59 4.89 5.52 -10.54
N ILE A 60 4.62 6.41 -11.48
CA ILE A 60 4.84 6.17 -12.92
C ILE A 60 6.32 5.93 -13.18
N THR A 61 7.19 6.79 -12.66
CA THR A 61 8.65 6.66 -12.85
C THR A 61 9.17 5.34 -12.29
N MET A 62 8.74 4.97 -11.08
CA MET A 62 9.14 3.72 -10.46
C MET A 62 8.67 2.49 -11.25
N GLN A 63 7.43 2.52 -11.74
CA GLN A 63 6.85 1.39 -12.44
C GLN A 63 7.45 1.17 -13.84
N LEU A 64 7.79 2.25 -14.55
CA LEU A 64 8.35 2.15 -15.90
C LEU A 64 9.85 1.83 -15.90
N PHE A 65 10.62 2.40 -14.99
CA PHE A 65 12.08 2.33 -15.05
C PHE A 65 12.68 1.41 -13.98
N ILE A 66 12.19 1.47 -12.76
CA ILE A 66 12.85 0.78 -11.63
C ILE A 66 12.31 -0.64 -11.46
N TYR A 67 10.99 -0.85 -11.63
CA TYR A 67 10.38 -2.15 -11.44
C TYR A 67 10.99 -3.24 -12.34
N PRO A 68 11.13 -3.06 -13.67
CA PRO A 68 11.72 -4.08 -14.53
C PRO A 68 13.14 -4.45 -14.11
N LEU A 69 13.99 -3.41 -13.92
CA LEU A 69 15.41 -3.60 -13.56
C LEU A 69 15.62 -4.39 -12.26
N VAL A 70 14.80 -4.12 -11.26
CA VAL A 70 14.92 -4.76 -9.95
C VAL A 70 14.30 -6.16 -9.98
N ASN A 71 13.16 -6.31 -10.64
CA ASN A 71 12.47 -7.61 -10.74
C ASN A 71 13.31 -8.64 -11.52
N ASP A 72 13.99 -8.22 -12.58
CA ASP A 72 14.88 -9.09 -13.36
C ASP A 72 16.09 -9.60 -12.54
N ARG A 73 16.58 -8.77 -11.59
CA ARG A 73 17.74 -9.15 -10.76
C ARG A 73 17.38 -9.96 -9.53
N LEU A 74 16.29 -9.62 -8.86
CA LEU A 74 15.90 -10.19 -7.56
C LEU A 74 14.89 -11.33 -7.66
N GLY A 75 14.16 -11.40 -8.78
CA GLY A 75 13.00 -12.28 -8.93
C GLY A 75 11.77 -11.78 -8.17
N THR A 76 10.60 -12.35 -8.51
CA THR A 76 9.30 -11.84 -8.05
C THR A 76 9.08 -12.01 -6.56
N VAL A 77 9.32 -13.21 -6.01
CA VAL A 77 9.05 -13.50 -4.57
C VAL A 77 9.99 -12.73 -3.65
N ARG A 78 11.28 -12.67 -4.02
CA ARG A 78 12.28 -11.99 -3.18
C ARG A 78 12.07 -10.47 -3.18
N SER A 79 11.84 -9.85 -4.35
CA SER A 79 11.55 -8.43 -4.45
C SER A 79 10.27 -8.08 -3.69
N TRP A 80 9.18 -8.85 -3.88
CA TRP A 80 7.93 -8.68 -3.15
C TRP A 80 8.14 -8.71 -1.64
N ARG A 81 8.86 -9.69 -1.13
CA ARG A 81 9.11 -9.85 0.30
C ARG A 81 9.92 -8.69 0.90
N ILE A 82 10.97 -8.25 0.21
CA ILE A 82 11.80 -7.12 0.66
C ILE A 82 11.00 -5.83 0.71
N PHE A 83 10.31 -5.49 -0.36
CA PHE A 83 9.58 -4.22 -0.44
C PHE A 83 8.29 -4.19 0.37
N LEU A 84 7.80 -5.35 0.81
CA LEU A 84 6.69 -5.44 1.73
C LEU A 84 6.97 -4.74 3.07
N TYR A 85 8.22 -4.76 3.54
CA TYR A 85 8.63 -4.11 4.77
C TYR A 85 8.50 -2.58 4.72
N CYS A 86 8.43 -1.96 3.54
CA CYS A 86 8.21 -0.53 3.43
C CYS A 86 6.89 -0.08 4.10
N PHE A 87 5.84 -0.92 4.08
CA PHE A 87 4.53 -0.54 4.59
C PHE A 87 4.48 -0.35 6.12
N PRO A 88 4.98 -1.27 6.95
CA PRO A 88 5.03 -1.04 8.39
C PRO A 88 5.77 0.26 8.73
N PHE A 89 6.91 0.54 8.08
CA PHE A 89 7.66 1.77 8.31
C PHE A 89 6.86 3.01 7.95
N VAL A 90 6.23 3.02 6.77
CA VAL A 90 5.37 4.14 6.34
C VAL A 90 4.25 4.38 7.34
N TYR A 91 3.57 3.32 7.78
CA TYR A 91 2.43 3.45 8.68
C TYR A 91 2.84 3.90 10.09
N ILE A 92 4.01 3.52 10.57
CA ILE A 92 4.53 4.00 11.85
C ILE A 92 4.92 5.49 11.75
N LEU A 93 5.54 5.90 10.66
CA LEU A 93 6.07 7.26 10.48
C LEU A 93 4.99 8.27 10.10
N ALA A 94 3.93 7.84 9.40
CA ALA A 94 2.90 8.74 8.88
C ALA A 94 2.29 9.68 9.92
N PRO A 95 1.81 9.23 11.10
CA PRO A 95 1.22 10.13 12.09
C PRO A 95 2.25 11.08 12.71
N LEU A 96 3.52 10.71 12.77
CA LEU A 96 4.59 11.52 13.33
C LEU A 96 4.88 12.80 12.54
N LEU A 97 4.37 12.91 11.30
CA LEU A 97 4.47 14.13 10.50
C LEU A 97 3.78 15.32 11.18
N SER A 98 2.74 15.06 11.97
CA SER A 98 2.09 16.12 12.76
C SER A 98 2.98 16.71 13.84
N LEU A 99 4.04 16.02 14.25
CA LEU A 99 4.99 16.49 15.27
C LEU A 99 6.14 17.32 14.68
N ILE A 100 6.33 17.31 13.35
CA ILE A 100 7.40 18.07 12.70
C ILE A 100 7.13 19.57 12.90
N PRO A 101 8.17 20.35 13.29
CA PRO A 101 8.04 21.78 13.47
C PRO A 101 7.64 22.47 12.15
N SER A 102 6.72 23.42 12.24
CA SER A 102 6.24 24.24 11.13
C SER A 102 6.83 25.65 11.23
N THR A 103 6.96 26.30 10.08
CA THR A 103 7.35 27.72 10.02
C THR A 103 6.20 28.64 10.42
N THR A 104 4.96 28.14 10.43
CA THR A 104 3.75 28.87 10.83
C THR A 104 3.27 28.42 12.21
N PRO A 105 2.84 29.34 13.09
CA PRO A 105 2.27 28.96 14.38
C PRO A 105 0.88 28.34 14.24
N PRO A 106 0.49 27.45 15.17
CA PRO A 106 -0.90 26.98 15.23
C PRO A 106 -1.89 28.15 15.43
N PRO A 107 -3.12 28.06 14.89
CA PRO A 107 -3.77 26.94 14.21
C PRO A 107 -3.56 26.90 12.69
N SER A 108 -2.64 27.71 12.16
CA SER A 108 -2.37 27.78 10.71
C SER A 108 -1.89 26.44 10.17
N GLN A 109 -2.12 26.21 8.86
CA GLN A 109 -1.61 25.03 8.16
C GLN A 109 -0.09 24.88 8.38
N LYS A 110 0.36 23.65 8.45
CA LYS A 110 1.79 23.38 8.54
C LYS A 110 2.48 23.71 7.22
N THR A 111 3.51 24.54 7.30
CA THR A 111 4.30 24.99 6.14
C THR A 111 5.78 24.86 6.41
N GLY A 112 6.57 24.90 5.34
CA GLY A 112 8.02 24.83 5.41
C GLY A 112 8.59 23.65 4.65
N TRP A 113 9.85 23.78 4.25
CA TRP A 113 10.58 22.74 3.52
C TRP A 113 10.70 21.40 4.29
N PRO A 114 10.84 21.36 5.65
CA PRO A 114 10.91 20.07 6.35
C PRO A 114 9.64 19.25 6.20
N ILE A 115 8.45 19.90 6.22
CA ILE A 115 7.16 19.24 6.04
C ILE A 115 7.07 18.60 4.66
N TRP A 116 7.42 19.34 3.60
CA TRP A 116 7.35 18.83 2.23
C TRP A 116 8.36 17.73 1.94
N ILE A 117 9.58 17.83 2.48
CA ILE A 117 10.56 16.73 2.38
C ILE A 117 10.05 15.50 3.07
N SER A 118 9.49 15.63 4.27
CA SER A 118 8.97 14.48 5.02
C SER A 118 7.78 13.83 4.33
N ILE A 119 6.83 14.63 3.79
CA ILE A 119 5.71 14.12 2.99
C ILE A 119 6.25 13.37 1.76
N THR A 120 7.16 13.98 1.00
CA THR A 120 7.71 13.37 -0.23
C THR A 120 8.47 12.08 0.08
N SER A 121 9.28 12.06 1.14
CA SER A 121 10.04 10.87 1.54
C SER A 121 9.12 9.73 1.96
N LEU A 122 8.06 10.03 2.71
CA LEU A 122 7.07 9.03 3.13
C LEU A 122 6.28 8.49 1.95
N LEU A 123 5.85 9.37 1.04
CA LEU A 123 5.16 9.00 -0.19
C LEU A 123 6.07 8.17 -1.12
N PHE A 124 7.34 8.54 -1.24
CA PHE A 124 8.33 7.77 -1.98
C PHE A 124 8.42 6.33 -1.45
N LEU A 125 8.61 6.16 -0.14
CA LEU A 125 8.71 4.84 0.49
C LEU A 125 7.43 4.02 0.29
N GLN A 126 6.26 4.65 0.37
CA GLN A 126 4.98 4.00 0.12
C GLN A 126 4.83 3.54 -1.33
N VAL A 127 5.22 4.40 -2.28
CA VAL A 127 5.16 4.09 -3.71
C VAL A 127 6.11 2.96 -4.06
N VAL A 128 7.33 2.95 -3.52
CA VAL A 128 8.28 1.85 -3.68
C VAL A 128 7.63 0.53 -3.24
N GLY A 129 7.10 0.46 -2.03
CA GLY A 129 6.41 -0.73 -1.55
C GLY A 129 5.27 -1.17 -2.47
N LYS A 130 4.41 -0.23 -2.91
CA LYS A 130 3.26 -0.51 -3.78
C LYS A 130 3.67 -0.99 -5.16
N THR A 131 4.71 -0.40 -5.75
CA THR A 131 5.18 -0.72 -7.10
C THR A 131 5.63 -2.18 -7.20
N PHE A 132 6.29 -2.70 -6.17
CA PHE A 132 6.72 -4.10 -6.15
C PHE A 132 5.64 -5.05 -5.62
N ALA A 133 4.83 -4.63 -4.65
CA ALA A 133 3.84 -5.51 -4.05
C ALA A 133 2.65 -5.81 -4.96
N SER A 134 2.17 -4.85 -5.75
CA SER A 134 0.95 -5.03 -6.54
C SER A 134 1.10 -6.04 -7.68
N PRO A 135 2.09 -5.90 -8.59
CA PRO A 135 2.28 -6.87 -9.68
C PRO A 135 2.68 -8.26 -9.15
N ALA A 136 3.57 -8.30 -8.17
CA ALA A 136 4.03 -9.56 -7.59
C ALA A 136 2.87 -10.37 -6.97
N THR A 137 1.93 -9.70 -6.30
CA THR A 137 0.74 -10.38 -5.76
C THR A 137 -0.08 -11.04 -6.87
N THR A 138 -0.25 -10.39 -8.02
CA THR A 138 -0.98 -10.96 -9.17
C THR A 138 -0.24 -12.16 -9.74
N ILE A 139 1.08 -12.06 -9.92
CA ILE A 139 1.91 -13.16 -10.40
C ILE A 139 1.86 -14.35 -9.44
N LEU A 140 1.95 -14.10 -8.12
CA LEU A 140 1.88 -15.15 -7.12
C LEU A 140 0.52 -15.86 -7.11
N ILE A 141 -0.59 -15.12 -7.32
CA ILE A 141 -1.92 -15.72 -7.46
C ILE A 141 -1.99 -16.60 -8.70
N ASN A 142 -1.42 -16.16 -9.83
CA ASN A 142 -1.34 -16.98 -11.04
C ASN A 142 -0.56 -18.26 -10.78
N ASN A 143 0.60 -18.16 -10.17
CA ASN A 143 1.48 -19.30 -9.93
C ASN A 143 0.97 -20.26 -8.84
N CYS A 144 0.00 -19.83 -8.01
CA CYS A 144 -0.67 -20.71 -7.05
C CYS A 144 -1.75 -21.59 -7.70
N SER A 145 -2.09 -21.37 -8.97
CA SER A 145 -3.08 -22.20 -9.66
C SER A 145 -2.43 -23.54 -10.07
N PRO A 146 -2.92 -24.68 -9.58
CA PRO A 146 -2.34 -25.99 -9.92
C PRO A 146 -2.62 -26.41 -11.37
N HIS A 147 -3.66 -25.83 -12.01
CA HIS A 147 -4.04 -26.09 -13.40
C HIS A 147 -4.70 -24.85 -14.01
N PRO A 148 -4.49 -24.57 -15.33
CA PRO A 148 -5.08 -23.43 -16.03
C PRO A 148 -6.61 -23.35 -15.95
N SER A 149 -7.32 -24.48 -15.92
CA SER A 149 -8.79 -24.51 -15.86
C SER A 149 -9.40 -23.89 -14.60
N VAL A 150 -8.67 -23.85 -13.47
CA VAL A 150 -9.14 -23.28 -12.20
C VAL A 150 -8.61 -21.86 -11.95
N LEU A 151 -7.77 -21.35 -12.86
CA LEU A 151 -7.16 -20.02 -12.73
C LEU A 151 -8.20 -18.91 -12.55
N GLY A 152 -9.29 -18.95 -13.32
CA GLY A 152 -10.40 -17.99 -13.22
C GLY A 152 -11.06 -17.98 -11.85
N THR A 153 -11.28 -19.17 -11.25
CA THR A 153 -11.87 -19.32 -9.92
C THR A 153 -10.94 -18.74 -8.84
N ILE A 154 -9.65 -19.06 -8.89
CA ILE A 154 -8.64 -18.56 -7.94
C ILE A 154 -8.54 -17.03 -8.01
N HIS A 155 -8.47 -16.47 -9.23
CA HIS A 155 -8.52 -15.02 -9.43
C HIS A 155 -9.81 -14.39 -8.91
N GLY A 156 -10.96 -15.03 -9.15
CA GLY A 156 -12.26 -14.57 -8.67
C GLY A 156 -12.30 -14.47 -7.15
N ILE A 157 -11.83 -15.50 -6.44
CA ILE A 157 -11.75 -15.51 -4.97
C ILE A 157 -10.80 -14.40 -4.49
N GLY A 158 -9.61 -14.30 -5.08
CA GLY A 158 -8.62 -13.29 -4.74
C GLY A 158 -9.14 -11.85 -4.93
N GLN A 159 -9.83 -11.60 -6.04
CA GLN A 159 -10.44 -10.29 -6.32
C GLN A 159 -11.63 -9.98 -5.42
N THR A 160 -12.46 -10.97 -5.09
CA THR A 160 -13.58 -10.78 -4.17
C THR A 160 -13.08 -10.41 -2.77
N ALA A 161 -12.11 -11.16 -2.24
CA ALA A 161 -11.50 -10.86 -0.95
C ALA A 161 -10.82 -9.46 -0.94
N SER A 162 -10.11 -9.12 -2.02
CA SER A 162 -9.47 -7.83 -2.18
C SER A 162 -10.48 -6.68 -2.24
N SER A 163 -11.60 -6.86 -2.96
CA SER A 163 -12.67 -5.88 -3.08
C SER A 163 -13.40 -5.66 -1.76
N ALA A 164 -13.73 -6.74 -1.06
CA ALA A 164 -14.31 -6.66 0.28
C ALA A 164 -13.41 -5.87 1.24
N ALA A 165 -12.11 -6.18 1.25
CA ALA A 165 -11.15 -5.47 2.09
C ALA A 165 -10.98 -3.99 1.72
N ARG A 166 -11.07 -3.64 0.42
CA ARG A 166 -11.03 -2.25 -0.06
C ARG A 166 -12.30 -1.47 0.25
N THR A 167 -13.42 -2.13 0.45
CA THR A 167 -14.69 -1.50 0.83
C THR A 167 -14.77 -1.29 2.34
N VAL A 168 -14.53 -2.35 3.11
CA VAL A 168 -14.65 -2.31 4.57
C VAL A 168 -13.49 -1.54 5.22
N GLY A 169 -12.29 -1.68 4.69
CA GLY A 169 -11.08 -1.06 5.24
C GLY A 169 -11.18 0.45 5.40
N PRO A 170 -11.49 1.24 4.35
CA PRO A 170 -11.63 2.69 4.47
C PRO A 170 -12.74 3.13 5.43
N ALA A 171 -13.86 2.42 5.49
CA ALA A 171 -14.95 2.73 6.41
C ALA A 171 -14.51 2.56 7.87
N LEU A 172 -13.92 1.42 8.21
CA LEU A 172 -13.37 1.16 9.55
C LEU A 172 -12.22 2.10 9.87
N GLY A 173 -11.31 2.32 8.92
CA GLY A 173 -10.18 3.23 9.11
C GLY A 173 -10.61 4.66 9.37
N GLY A 174 -11.58 5.18 8.64
CA GLY A 174 -12.16 6.51 8.85
C GLY A 174 -12.85 6.62 10.23
N PHE A 175 -13.59 5.58 10.63
CA PHE A 175 -14.22 5.54 11.95
C PHE A 175 -13.17 5.56 13.08
N ILE A 176 -12.15 4.69 13.02
CA ILE A 176 -11.07 4.64 14.02
C ILE A 176 -10.28 5.95 14.03
N TYR A 177 -10.04 6.55 12.85
CA TYR A 177 -9.39 7.85 12.74
C TYR A 177 -10.19 8.96 13.45
N GLY A 178 -11.51 9.00 13.24
CA GLY A 178 -12.40 9.93 13.92
C GLY A 178 -12.42 9.75 15.44
N LEU A 179 -12.42 8.51 15.93
CA LEU A 179 -12.28 8.20 17.35
C LEU A 179 -10.92 8.64 17.89
N GLY A 180 -9.84 8.40 17.14
CA GLY A 180 -8.48 8.81 17.48
C GLY A 180 -8.36 10.33 17.64
N LEU A 181 -8.98 11.10 16.75
CA LEU A 181 -9.04 12.56 16.86
C LEU A 181 -9.75 13.03 18.13
N ARG A 182 -10.88 12.41 18.49
CA ARG A 182 -11.65 12.75 19.69
C ARG A 182 -10.91 12.42 20.99
N ASN A 183 -10.17 11.31 21.00
CA ASN A 183 -9.46 10.81 22.18
C ASN A 183 -7.98 11.28 22.23
N GLY A 184 -7.55 12.15 21.33
CA GLY A 184 -6.17 12.64 21.31
C GLY A 184 -5.12 11.61 20.88
N VAL A 185 -5.51 10.58 20.13
CA VAL A 185 -4.60 9.52 19.64
C VAL A 185 -4.79 9.33 18.15
N VAL A 186 -4.44 10.34 17.38
CA VAL A 186 -4.61 10.33 15.91
C VAL A 186 -3.79 9.23 15.23
N GLY A 187 -2.68 8.80 15.85
CA GLY A 187 -1.82 7.73 15.34
C GLY A 187 -2.42 6.33 15.43
N ALA A 188 -3.48 6.11 16.22
CA ALA A 188 -4.02 4.77 16.51
C ALA A 188 -4.35 3.95 15.23
N VAL A 189 -5.01 4.56 14.25
CA VAL A 189 -5.36 3.90 12.99
C VAL A 189 -4.12 3.52 12.19
N PHE A 190 -3.11 4.39 12.15
CA PHE A 190 -1.86 4.13 11.42
C PHE A 190 -1.06 3.00 12.06
N TRP A 191 -0.96 2.99 13.40
CA TRP A 191 -0.28 1.91 14.13
C TRP A 191 -1.03 0.60 14.03
N GLY A 192 -2.36 0.61 14.03
CA GLY A 192 -3.17 -0.56 13.72
C GLY A 192 -2.87 -1.12 12.33
N LEU A 193 -2.76 -0.25 11.31
CA LEU A 193 -2.34 -0.65 9.97
C LEU A 193 -0.90 -1.17 9.94
N ALA A 194 0.01 -0.60 10.74
CA ALA A 194 1.39 -1.07 10.85
C ALA A 194 1.46 -2.50 11.42
N ILE A 195 0.65 -2.80 12.43
CA ILE A 195 0.53 -4.14 13.00
C ILE A 195 0.05 -5.13 11.92
N ILE A 196 -1.03 -4.81 11.21
CA ILE A 196 -1.57 -5.65 10.12
C ILE A 196 -0.51 -5.86 9.01
N ALA A 197 0.22 -4.79 8.64
CA ALA A 197 1.28 -4.89 7.65
C ALA A 197 2.44 -5.75 8.15
N SER A 198 2.82 -5.65 9.41
CA SER A 198 3.86 -6.48 10.03
C SER A 198 3.48 -7.97 10.03
N PHE A 199 2.23 -8.30 10.36
CA PHE A 199 1.72 -9.66 10.21
C PHE A 199 1.81 -10.15 8.76
N SER A 200 1.50 -9.30 7.78
CA SER A 200 1.64 -9.63 6.36
C SER A 200 3.10 -9.88 5.98
N CYS A 201 4.05 -9.11 6.53
CA CYS A 201 5.48 -9.34 6.32
C CYS A 201 5.93 -10.69 6.91
N VAL A 202 5.48 -11.01 8.11
CA VAL A 202 5.79 -12.31 8.75
C VAL A 202 5.20 -13.45 7.92
N ALA A 203 3.92 -13.34 7.53
CA ALA A 203 3.25 -14.33 6.70
C ALA A 203 3.93 -14.53 5.33
N SER A 204 4.55 -13.49 4.77
CA SER A 204 5.26 -13.57 3.49
C SER A 204 6.44 -14.57 3.49
N ASN A 205 7.00 -14.88 4.67
CA ASN A 205 8.12 -15.82 4.76
C ASN A 205 7.73 -17.26 4.46
N TRP A 206 6.45 -17.61 4.63
CA TRP A 206 5.92 -18.93 4.29
C TRP A 206 5.44 -19.05 2.84
N VAL A 207 5.33 -17.93 2.13
CA VAL A 207 4.94 -17.93 0.72
C VAL A 207 6.08 -18.48 -0.12
N LYS A 208 5.82 -19.54 -0.88
CA LYS A 208 6.73 -20.13 -1.87
C LYS A 208 6.20 -19.83 -3.27
N GLU A 209 7.09 -19.86 -4.23
CA GLU A 209 6.72 -19.79 -5.64
C GLU A 209 6.08 -21.13 -6.02
N GLY A 210 4.82 -21.09 -6.47
CA GLY A 210 4.11 -22.28 -6.96
C GLY A 210 4.45 -22.56 -8.41
N ASN A 211 4.31 -23.81 -8.84
CA ASN A 211 4.38 -24.23 -10.23
C ASN A 211 2.97 -24.32 -10.80
N GLY A 212 2.60 -23.45 -11.72
CA GLY A 212 1.26 -23.43 -12.34
C GLY A 212 0.89 -24.64 -13.20
N HIS A 213 1.73 -25.68 -13.26
CA HIS A 213 1.57 -26.91 -14.02
C HIS A 213 1.83 -28.14 -13.14
N GLU A 214 1.42 -28.09 -11.87
CA GLU A 214 1.70 -29.16 -10.90
C GLU A 214 0.77 -30.38 -11.11
N ILE A 215 -0.41 -30.16 -11.68
CA ILE A 215 -1.40 -31.21 -11.96
C ILE A 215 -1.61 -31.26 -13.47
N ARG A 216 -1.40 -32.45 -14.08
CA ARG A 216 -1.81 -32.78 -15.44
C ARG A 216 -3.14 -33.52 -15.39
N LEU A 217 -4.09 -33.07 -16.18
CA LEU A 217 -5.36 -33.72 -16.36
C LEU A 217 -5.30 -34.68 -17.57
N GLU A 218 -6.11 -35.73 -17.54
CA GLU A 218 -6.31 -36.61 -18.67
C GLU A 218 -6.85 -35.79 -19.85
N GLY A 219 -6.08 -35.74 -20.97
CA GLY A 219 -6.38 -34.90 -22.15
C GLY A 219 -5.46 -33.68 -22.34
N ASP A 220 -4.66 -33.29 -21.36
CA ASP A 220 -3.72 -32.16 -21.51
C ASP A 220 -2.65 -32.45 -22.57
N ASP A 221 -2.19 -33.70 -22.66
CA ASP A 221 -1.18 -34.13 -23.67
C ASP A 221 -1.76 -34.08 -25.09
N GLU A 222 -3.07 -34.35 -25.28
CA GLU A 222 -3.76 -34.23 -26.54
C GLU A 222 -3.94 -32.75 -26.95
N ALA A 223 -4.33 -31.90 -26.02
CA ALA A 223 -4.50 -30.45 -26.22
C ALA A 223 -3.15 -29.75 -26.52
N GLU A 224 -2.05 -30.14 -25.88
CA GLU A 224 -0.71 -29.66 -26.19
C GLU A 224 -0.27 -30.10 -27.57
N ALA A 225 -0.55 -31.35 -27.96
CA ALA A 225 -0.20 -31.88 -29.30
C ALA A 225 -1.00 -31.20 -30.42
N GLU A 226 -2.28 -30.88 -30.20
CA GLU A 226 -3.11 -30.12 -31.14
C GLU A 226 -2.61 -28.68 -31.28
N ALA A 227 -2.28 -27.99 -30.18
CA ALA A 227 -1.75 -26.62 -30.16
C ALA A 227 -0.37 -26.54 -30.84
N GLU A 228 0.50 -27.53 -30.65
CA GLU A 228 1.78 -27.64 -31.37
C GLU A 228 1.57 -27.88 -32.88
N ALA A 229 0.60 -28.70 -33.26
CA ALA A 229 0.27 -28.96 -34.65
C ALA A 229 -0.25 -27.72 -35.40
N GLU A 230 -1.08 -26.92 -34.70
CA GLU A 230 -1.62 -25.66 -35.24
C GLU A 230 -0.53 -24.58 -35.39
N ASN A 231 0.43 -24.50 -34.48
CA ASN A 231 1.53 -23.52 -34.54
C ASN A 231 2.69 -23.91 -35.46
N ARG A 232 2.82 -25.17 -35.89
CA ARG A 232 3.87 -25.63 -36.81
C ARG A 232 3.93 -24.89 -38.15
N PRO A 233 2.82 -24.54 -38.82
CA PRO A 233 2.90 -23.82 -40.11
C PRO A 233 3.39 -22.38 -39.95
N LEU A 234 3.22 -21.72 -38.80
CA LEU A 234 3.64 -20.34 -38.56
C LEU A 234 5.14 -20.17 -38.32
N LEU A 235 5.85 -21.24 -37.97
CA LEU A 235 7.31 -21.23 -37.74
C LEU A 235 8.12 -21.56 -38.97
N ARG A 236 7.47 -21.89 -40.10
CA ARG A 236 8.11 -22.23 -41.39
C ARG A 236 8.02 -21.15 -42.49
N SER A 237 7.38 -20.03 -42.18
CA SER A 237 7.30 -18.83 -43.04
C SER A 237 8.23 -17.74 -42.50
#